data_14b9d0d5833e89242e6d9c1c80326aab
#
_entry.id   14b9d0d5833e89242e6d9c1c80326aab
#
_cell.length_a   1.000
_cell.length_b   1.000
_cell.length_c   1.000
_cell.angle_alpha   90.00
_cell.angle_beta   90.00
_cell.angle_gamma   90.00
#
_symmetry.space_group_name_H-M   'P 1'
#
loop_
_entity.id
_entity.type
_entity.pdbx_description
1 polymer ?
#
loop_
_entity_poly.entity_id
_entity_poly.type
_entity_poly.pdbx_seq_one_letter_code
_entity_poly.pdbx_strand_id
1 'polypeptide(L)'
;MSRRIHAHPAATVPRLRGVMLPFTTPFDARGELDLDALRSNIARWNETGVTGYVALGSTGERVHLDDDESLKVIEAARAVVPKDLIFVVGVGQQSTRATIAEARRAAQAGADALLVITPYFYRAAMTPAVLIRHYEAVADASPVPVIIYSIPQNTGVTLAPDAVAHLSRHGNIVGLKESSGDVVAFVEMLRVADENFSMLTGHASALHAALASGARGAILAVACCVPRFTVALVRAVESGDNERARLLQSKLVPLARAVTTRFGVGGLKVALDLAGYRGGYVRAPLSMPDADGRTEIARLLAEFKEEEESIGQEDARRLKGAAS
;
A
#
# COMPACT_ATOMS: atom_id res chain seq x y z
N MET A 1 24.51 29.32 -14.63
CA MET A 1 23.57 28.86 -15.63
C MET A 1 22.35 28.27 -14.89
N SER A 2 21.29 29.05 -14.80
CA SER A 2 20.05 28.66 -14.13
C SER A 2 19.34 27.59 -14.98
N ARG A 3 19.26 26.33 -14.49
CA ARG A 3 18.44 25.30 -15.11
C ARG A 3 16.99 25.70 -14.90
N ARG A 4 16.27 26.00 -15.97
CA ARG A 4 14.80 26.14 -15.94
C ARG A 4 14.22 24.81 -15.50
N ILE A 5 13.60 24.79 -14.31
CA ILE A 5 12.73 23.72 -13.86
C ILE A 5 11.58 23.69 -14.84
N HIS A 6 11.48 22.65 -15.66
CA HIS A 6 10.31 22.40 -16.48
C HIS A 6 9.16 22.08 -15.53
N ALA A 7 8.31 23.05 -15.28
CA ALA A 7 7.04 22.81 -14.66
C ALA A 7 6.23 21.88 -15.59
N HIS A 8 6.12 20.60 -15.22
CA HIS A 8 5.05 19.77 -15.77
C HIS A 8 3.71 20.46 -15.48
N PRO A 9 2.73 20.46 -16.43
CA PRO A 9 1.41 20.95 -16.12
C PRO A 9 0.93 20.20 -14.87
N ALA A 10 0.46 20.94 -13.88
CA ALA A 10 0.00 20.41 -12.61
C ALA A 10 -1.11 19.38 -12.86
N ALA A 11 -0.70 18.12 -13.04
CA ALA A 11 -1.58 17.00 -12.83
C ALA A 11 -2.06 17.16 -11.38
N THR A 12 -3.38 17.17 -11.17
CA THR A 12 -3.96 17.24 -9.84
C THR A 12 -3.30 16.18 -8.99
N VAL A 13 -2.49 16.62 -8.01
CA VAL A 13 -1.76 15.69 -7.12
C VAL A 13 -2.79 14.77 -6.49
N PRO A 14 -2.70 13.45 -6.69
CA PRO A 14 -3.68 12.52 -6.15
C PRO A 14 -3.78 12.71 -4.64
N ARG A 15 -4.99 12.74 -4.10
CA ARG A 15 -5.18 12.84 -2.66
C ARG A 15 -4.79 11.52 -1.99
N LEU A 16 -3.52 11.38 -1.64
CA LEU A 16 -2.98 10.24 -0.91
C LEU A 16 -3.41 10.32 0.56
N ARG A 17 -4.61 9.83 0.86
CA ARG A 17 -5.20 9.83 2.22
C ARG A 17 -6.09 8.61 2.44
N GLY A 18 -6.48 8.38 3.69
CA GLY A 18 -7.35 7.26 4.04
C GLY A 18 -6.66 5.91 3.93
N VAL A 19 -7.38 4.87 3.55
CA VAL A 19 -6.90 3.49 3.46
C VAL A 19 -6.78 3.06 2.00
N MET A 20 -5.57 2.70 1.57
CA MET A 20 -5.32 2.07 0.28
C MET A 20 -4.96 0.60 0.46
N LEU A 21 -5.52 -0.27 -0.35
CA LEU A 21 -5.30 -1.71 -0.29
C LEU A 21 -4.13 -2.15 -1.19
N PRO A 22 -3.03 -2.65 -0.62
CA PRO A 22 -1.99 -3.33 -1.39
C PRO A 22 -2.44 -4.77 -1.63
N PHE A 23 -3.25 -4.99 -2.66
CA PHE A 23 -3.85 -6.29 -2.90
C PHE A 23 -2.83 -7.38 -3.26
N THR A 24 -3.17 -8.64 -2.93
CA THR A 24 -2.42 -9.83 -3.33
C THR A 24 -2.64 -10.14 -4.80
N THR A 25 -1.68 -10.76 -5.45
CA THR A 25 -1.86 -11.41 -6.76
C THR A 25 -2.35 -12.84 -6.53
N PRO A 26 -3.60 -13.19 -6.83
CA PRO A 26 -4.06 -14.57 -6.70
C PRO A 26 -3.40 -15.47 -7.74
N PHE A 27 -2.91 -16.62 -7.29
CA PHE A 27 -2.42 -17.69 -8.16
C PHE A 27 -3.25 -18.95 -7.95
N ASP A 28 -3.37 -19.77 -8.99
CA ASP A 28 -3.92 -21.12 -8.88
C ASP A 28 -2.91 -22.10 -8.23
N ALA A 29 -3.29 -23.35 -8.04
CA ALA A 29 -2.41 -24.38 -7.44
C ALA A 29 -1.17 -24.71 -8.27
N ARG A 30 -1.13 -24.30 -9.54
CA ARG A 30 0.03 -24.47 -10.44
C ARG A 30 0.93 -23.24 -10.47
N GLY A 31 0.53 -22.16 -9.78
CA GLY A 31 1.22 -20.89 -9.74
C GLY A 31 0.87 -19.97 -10.93
N GLU A 32 -0.18 -20.27 -11.69
CA GLU A 32 -0.67 -19.41 -12.76
C GLU A 32 -1.53 -18.27 -12.23
N LEU A 33 -1.58 -17.13 -12.92
CA LEU A 33 -2.37 -15.96 -12.52
C LEU A 33 -3.89 -16.26 -12.56
N ASP A 34 -4.59 -16.03 -11.46
CA ASP A 34 -6.06 -16.02 -11.40
C ASP A 34 -6.58 -14.56 -11.46
N LEU A 35 -6.63 -14.01 -12.66
CA LEU A 35 -7.08 -12.63 -12.89
C LEU A 35 -8.57 -12.43 -12.63
N ASP A 36 -9.38 -13.48 -12.68
CA ASP A 36 -10.82 -13.41 -12.36
C ASP A 36 -11.02 -13.31 -10.85
N ALA A 37 -10.22 -14.02 -10.06
CA ALA A 37 -10.18 -13.82 -8.61
C ALA A 37 -9.77 -12.38 -8.26
N LEU A 38 -8.73 -11.84 -8.91
CA LEU A 38 -8.28 -10.46 -8.71
C LEU A 38 -9.42 -9.46 -8.98
N ARG A 39 -10.08 -9.56 -10.14
CA ARG A 39 -11.20 -8.67 -10.51
C ARG A 39 -12.35 -8.77 -9.52
N SER A 40 -12.72 -9.99 -9.13
CA SER A 40 -13.78 -10.24 -8.15
C SER A 40 -13.47 -9.60 -6.79
N ASN A 41 -12.24 -9.73 -6.31
CA ASN A 41 -11.81 -9.13 -5.05
C ASN A 41 -11.89 -7.60 -5.10
N ILE A 42 -11.37 -6.96 -6.16
CA ILE A 42 -11.39 -5.50 -6.32
C ILE A 42 -12.84 -5.00 -6.37
N ALA A 43 -13.72 -5.66 -7.13
CA ALA A 43 -15.14 -5.30 -7.22
C ALA A 43 -15.81 -5.26 -5.83
N ARG A 44 -15.50 -6.23 -4.96
CA ARG A 44 -16.03 -6.26 -3.58
C ARG A 44 -15.39 -5.19 -2.69
N TRP A 45 -14.10 -4.91 -2.83
CA TRP A 45 -13.42 -3.86 -2.08
C TRP A 45 -13.91 -2.45 -2.44
N ASN A 46 -14.37 -2.23 -3.67
CA ASN A 46 -14.94 -0.95 -4.11
C ASN A 46 -16.10 -0.47 -3.21
N GLU A 47 -16.76 -1.40 -2.49
CA GLU A 47 -17.90 -1.12 -1.61
C GLU A 47 -17.51 -0.90 -0.14
N THR A 48 -16.21 -0.82 0.19
CA THR A 48 -15.73 -0.85 1.58
C THR A 48 -15.26 0.50 2.13
N GLY A 49 -15.32 1.55 1.30
CA GLY A 49 -14.90 2.90 1.69
C GLY A 49 -13.39 3.12 1.67
N VAL A 50 -12.63 2.22 1.03
CA VAL A 50 -11.20 2.43 0.74
C VAL A 50 -11.00 3.56 -0.25
N THR A 51 -9.85 4.21 -0.22
CA THR A 51 -9.55 5.39 -1.04
C THR A 51 -8.69 5.07 -2.26
N GLY A 52 -8.25 3.83 -2.39
CA GLY A 52 -7.46 3.40 -3.53
C GLY A 52 -6.81 2.04 -3.38
N TYR A 53 -6.02 1.69 -4.37
CA TYR A 53 -5.38 0.39 -4.50
C TYR A 53 -3.90 0.52 -4.84
N VAL A 54 -3.12 -0.48 -4.41
CA VAL A 54 -1.71 -0.61 -4.80
C VAL A 54 -1.50 -1.99 -5.40
N ALA A 55 -1.30 -2.05 -6.71
CA ALA A 55 -0.85 -3.25 -7.41
C ALA A 55 0.65 -3.45 -7.25
N LEU A 56 1.12 -4.68 -7.33
CA LEU A 56 2.55 -5.02 -7.43
C LEU A 56 3.42 -4.41 -6.32
N GLY A 57 2.85 -4.22 -5.12
CA GLY A 57 3.65 -4.02 -3.90
C GLY A 57 4.25 -5.35 -3.41
N SER A 58 4.90 -5.33 -2.24
CA SER A 58 5.41 -6.57 -1.60
C SER A 58 4.28 -7.58 -1.33
N THR A 59 3.11 -7.09 -0.95
CA THR A 59 1.90 -7.91 -0.75
C THR A 59 1.43 -8.58 -2.05
N GLY A 60 1.63 -7.92 -3.20
CA GLY A 60 1.29 -8.44 -4.53
C GLY A 60 2.30 -9.40 -5.12
N GLU A 61 3.28 -9.84 -4.33
CA GLU A 61 4.34 -10.78 -4.76
C GLU A 61 5.10 -10.34 -6.03
N ARG A 62 5.27 -9.03 -6.21
CA ARG A 62 5.88 -8.42 -7.39
C ARG A 62 7.16 -9.11 -7.87
N VAL A 63 8.01 -9.54 -6.92
CA VAL A 63 9.30 -10.17 -7.23
C VAL A 63 9.18 -11.60 -7.79
N HIS A 64 7.99 -12.15 -7.81
CA HIS A 64 7.67 -13.47 -8.35
C HIS A 64 6.98 -13.42 -9.71
N LEU A 65 6.76 -12.23 -10.27
CA LEU A 65 6.14 -12.05 -11.58
C LEU A 65 7.19 -11.60 -12.60
N ASP A 66 7.03 -12.06 -13.84
CA ASP A 66 7.73 -11.48 -14.96
C ASP A 66 7.07 -10.17 -15.46
N ASP A 67 7.67 -9.57 -16.50
CA ASP A 67 7.20 -8.29 -17.04
C ASP A 67 5.80 -8.40 -17.67
N ASP A 68 5.51 -9.52 -18.38
CA ASP A 68 4.22 -9.75 -19.05
C ASP A 68 3.12 -10.05 -18.02
N GLU A 69 3.41 -10.85 -17.01
CA GLU A 69 2.49 -11.11 -15.88
C GLU A 69 2.17 -9.84 -15.11
N SER A 70 3.18 -9.02 -14.83
CA SER A 70 3.02 -7.73 -14.18
C SER A 70 2.08 -6.82 -14.96
N LEU A 71 2.23 -6.76 -16.28
CA LEU A 71 1.34 -5.98 -17.15
C LEU A 71 -0.10 -6.50 -17.10
N LYS A 72 -0.31 -7.83 -17.19
CA LYS A 72 -1.64 -8.45 -17.08
C LYS A 72 -2.33 -8.12 -15.76
N VAL A 73 -1.59 -8.13 -14.64
CA VAL A 73 -2.13 -7.76 -13.32
C VAL A 73 -2.56 -6.29 -13.29
N ILE A 74 -1.73 -5.37 -13.82
CA ILE A 74 -2.06 -3.94 -13.88
C ILE A 74 -3.32 -3.71 -14.70
N GLU A 75 -3.39 -4.27 -15.91
CA GLU A 75 -4.52 -4.11 -16.83
C GLU A 75 -5.81 -4.69 -16.25
N ALA A 76 -5.73 -5.90 -15.66
CA ALA A 76 -6.88 -6.56 -15.03
C ALA A 76 -7.41 -5.75 -13.85
N ALA A 77 -6.53 -5.17 -13.02
CA ALA A 77 -6.92 -4.33 -11.90
C ALA A 77 -7.50 -2.99 -12.39
N ARG A 78 -6.84 -2.32 -13.35
CA ARG A 78 -7.31 -1.03 -13.87
C ARG A 78 -8.71 -1.11 -14.49
N ALA A 79 -9.05 -2.24 -15.08
CA ALA A 79 -10.36 -2.44 -15.68
C ALA A 79 -11.53 -2.42 -14.66
N VAL A 80 -11.25 -2.66 -13.37
CA VAL A 80 -12.26 -2.78 -12.31
C VAL A 80 -12.16 -1.68 -11.26
N VAL A 81 -10.98 -1.07 -11.10
CA VAL A 81 -10.79 0.05 -10.16
C VAL A 81 -11.53 1.29 -10.68
N PRO A 82 -12.48 1.87 -9.91
CA PRO A 82 -13.16 3.11 -10.27
C PRO A 82 -12.17 4.27 -10.50
N LYS A 83 -12.53 5.21 -11.38
CA LYS A 83 -11.64 6.33 -11.71
C LYS A 83 -11.52 7.39 -10.61
N ASP A 84 -12.43 7.42 -9.67
CA ASP A 84 -12.41 8.28 -8.50
C ASP A 84 -11.55 7.72 -7.35
N LEU A 85 -11.15 6.43 -7.45
CA LEU A 85 -10.21 5.79 -6.53
C LEU A 85 -8.81 5.77 -7.16
N ILE A 86 -7.79 6.15 -6.36
CA ILE A 86 -6.41 6.17 -6.85
C ILE A 86 -5.90 4.74 -7.09
N PHE A 87 -5.30 4.53 -8.26
CA PHE A 87 -4.63 3.28 -8.63
C PHE A 87 -3.12 3.47 -8.69
N VAL A 88 -2.43 2.98 -7.68
CA VAL A 88 -0.97 3.04 -7.54
C VAL A 88 -0.36 1.73 -8.01
N VAL A 89 0.76 1.79 -8.70
CA VAL A 89 1.51 0.59 -9.13
C VAL A 89 2.90 0.57 -8.50
N GLY A 90 3.25 -0.54 -7.85
CA GLY A 90 4.58 -0.78 -7.31
C GLY A 90 5.58 -1.05 -8.42
N VAL A 91 6.67 -0.28 -8.42
CA VAL A 91 7.79 -0.40 -9.35
C VAL A 91 9.11 -0.30 -8.59
N GLY A 92 10.21 -0.65 -9.23
CA GLY A 92 11.55 -0.50 -8.68
C GLY A 92 12.43 -1.69 -9.00
N GLN A 93 13.46 -1.45 -9.78
CA GLN A 93 14.51 -2.39 -10.14
C GLN A 93 15.81 -1.99 -9.43
N GLN A 94 16.84 -2.81 -9.52
CA GLN A 94 18.13 -2.53 -8.89
C GLN A 94 18.95 -1.45 -9.61
N SER A 95 18.57 -1.06 -10.81
CA SER A 95 19.17 0.09 -11.52
C SER A 95 18.14 1.17 -11.80
N THR A 96 18.57 2.43 -11.71
CA THR A 96 17.74 3.61 -12.04
C THR A 96 17.17 3.51 -13.46
N ARG A 97 17.98 3.06 -14.43
CA ARG A 97 17.54 2.88 -15.83
C ARG A 97 16.38 1.89 -15.96
N ALA A 98 16.47 0.74 -15.30
CA ALA A 98 15.43 -0.28 -15.38
C ALA A 98 14.17 0.18 -14.61
N THR A 99 14.33 0.87 -13.47
CA THR A 99 13.21 1.47 -12.74
C THR A 99 12.46 2.50 -13.58
N ILE A 100 13.16 3.36 -14.34
CA ILE A 100 12.53 4.32 -15.26
C ILE A 100 11.75 3.61 -16.37
N ALA A 101 12.30 2.54 -16.94
CA ALA A 101 11.63 1.78 -17.99
C ALA A 101 10.32 1.12 -17.45
N GLU A 102 10.39 0.51 -16.27
CA GLU A 102 9.23 -0.08 -15.59
C GLU A 102 8.18 0.98 -15.22
N ALA A 103 8.62 2.14 -14.69
CA ALA A 103 7.76 3.26 -14.36
C ALA A 103 6.92 3.76 -15.55
N ARG A 104 7.55 3.86 -16.73
CA ARG A 104 6.86 4.25 -17.97
C ARG A 104 5.84 3.20 -18.42
N ARG A 105 6.18 1.90 -18.34
CA ARG A 105 5.25 0.82 -18.67
C ARG A 105 4.03 0.82 -17.75
N ALA A 106 4.26 0.95 -16.43
CA ALA A 106 3.17 1.01 -15.46
C ALA A 106 2.25 2.22 -15.67
N ALA A 107 2.80 3.38 -15.98
CA ALA A 107 2.01 4.58 -16.29
C ALA A 107 1.19 4.39 -17.58
N GLN A 108 1.76 3.80 -18.64
CA GLN A 108 1.07 3.49 -19.88
C GLN A 108 -0.07 2.48 -19.68
N ALA A 109 0.08 1.54 -18.74
CA ALA A 109 -0.93 0.57 -18.36
C ALA A 109 -2.03 1.14 -17.44
N GLY A 110 -1.97 2.43 -17.09
CA GLY A 110 -3.04 3.15 -16.39
C GLY A 110 -2.83 3.37 -14.91
N ALA A 111 -1.60 3.35 -14.41
CA ALA A 111 -1.28 3.79 -13.05
C ALA A 111 -1.52 5.30 -12.91
N ASP A 112 -2.19 5.73 -11.83
CA ASP A 112 -2.38 7.14 -11.47
C ASP A 112 -1.16 7.69 -10.71
N ALA A 113 -0.40 6.81 -10.04
CA ALA A 113 0.86 7.10 -9.35
C ALA A 113 1.72 5.82 -9.24
N LEU A 114 2.99 5.99 -8.94
CA LEU A 114 3.93 4.88 -8.76
C LEU A 114 4.41 4.79 -7.31
N LEU A 115 4.48 3.57 -6.77
CA LEU A 115 5.11 3.28 -5.49
C LEU A 115 6.51 2.68 -5.74
N VAL A 116 7.55 3.51 -5.61
CA VAL A 116 8.92 3.17 -5.99
C VAL A 116 9.70 2.66 -4.79
N ILE A 117 10.04 1.36 -4.77
CA ILE A 117 10.84 0.76 -3.69
C ILE A 117 12.31 1.17 -3.80
N THR A 118 13.01 1.32 -2.64
CA THR A 118 14.46 1.56 -2.60
C THR A 118 15.21 0.42 -3.28
N PRO A 119 16.22 0.68 -4.14
CA PRO A 119 17.14 -0.36 -4.58
C PRO A 119 17.90 -0.93 -3.37
N TYR A 120 18.11 -2.26 -3.35
CA TYR A 120 18.55 -2.93 -2.12
C TYR A 120 19.68 -3.96 -2.32
N PHE A 121 20.01 -4.34 -3.54
CA PHE A 121 21.02 -5.39 -3.74
C PHE A 121 22.40 -4.96 -3.22
N TYR A 122 22.85 -3.76 -3.58
CA TYR A 122 24.11 -3.18 -3.09
C TYR A 122 23.86 -2.26 -1.89
N ARG A 123 23.31 -2.80 -0.79
CA ARG A 123 22.85 -2.05 0.39
C ARG A 123 23.84 -1.03 0.92
N ALA A 124 25.12 -1.43 1.08
CA ALA A 124 26.17 -0.55 1.60
C ALA A 124 26.43 0.68 0.71
N ALA A 125 26.14 0.61 -0.58
CA ALA A 125 26.26 1.71 -1.52
C ALA A 125 25.03 2.63 -1.56
N MET A 126 23.90 2.24 -0.93
CA MET A 126 22.67 3.02 -0.92
C MET A 126 22.72 4.13 0.13
N THR A 127 23.68 5.03 -0.03
CA THR A 127 23.81 6.23 0.81
C THR A 127 22.68 7.23 0.54
N PRO A 128 22.37 8.17 1.46
CA PRO A 128 21.35 9.20 1.23
C PRO A 128 21.53 9.93 -0.11
N ALA A 129 22.75 10.32 -0.45
CA ALA A 129 23.05 11.01 -1.72
C ALA A 129 22.79 10.13 -2.96
N VAL A 130 23.00 8.81 -2.88
CA VAL A 130 22.68 7.87 -3.97
C VAL A 130 21.18 7.72 -4.12
N LEU A 131 20.47 7.57 -3.02
CA LEU A 131 19.00 7.45 -3.03
C LEU A 131 18.34 8.74 -3.55
N ILE A 132 18.81 9.92 -3.14
CA ILE A 132 18.33 11.21 -3.66
C ILE A 132 18.44 11.22 -5.19
N ARG A 133 19.63 11.00 -5.74
CA ARG A 133 19.84 11.00 -7.20
C ARG A 133 18.98 9.95 -7.92
N HIS A 134 18.79 8.78 -7.30
CA HIS A 134 17.96 7.73 -7.87
C HIS A 134 16.49 8.17 -7.99
N TYR A 135 15.92 8.68 -6.90
CA TYR A 135 14.51 9.08 -6.87
C TYR A 135 14.24 10.32 -7.74
N GLU A 136 15.15 11.30 -7.74
CA GLU A 136 15.05 12.46 -8.65
C GLU A 136 15.03 12.01 -10.11
N ALA A 137 15.98 11.16 -10.52
CA ALA A 137 16.02 10.66 -11.90
C ALA A 137 14.80 9.86 -12.31
N VAL A 138 14.22 9.07 -11.38
CA VAL A 138 12.97 8.33 -11.62
C VAL A 138 11.80 9.29 -11.74
N ALA A 139 11.70 10.27 -10.84
CA ALA A 139 10.62 11.25 -10.81
C ALA A 139 10.64 12.19 -12.03
N ASP A 140 11.83 12.64 -12.46
CA ASP A 140 12.01 13.46 -13.67
C ASP A 140 11.56 12.71 -14.94
N ALA A 141 11.75 11.40 -14.98
CA ALA A 141 11.42 10.56 -16.14
C ALA A 141 10.01 9.96 -16.09
N SER A 142 9.32 10.05 -14.95
CA SER A 142 8.00 9.45 -14.73
C SER A 142 6.89 10.34 -15.29
N PRO A 143 5.96 9.78 -16.11
CA PRO A 143 4.80 10.52 -16.60
C PRO A 143 3.72 10.76 -15.54
N VAL A 144 3.81 10.07 -14.37
CA VAL A 144 2.85 10.17 -13.26
C VAL A 144 3.58 10.37 -11.93
N PRO A 145 2.90 10.87 -10.88
CA PRO A 145 3.51 11.11 -9.58
C PRO A 145 4.17 9.88 -8.96
N VAL A 146 5.25 10.13 -8.23
CA VAL A 146 6.05 9.12 -7.52
C VAL A 146 5.80 9.18 -6.01
N ILE A 147 5.57 8.02 -5.42
CA ILE A 147 5.53 7.78 -3.98
C ILE A 147 6.76 6.94 -3.64
N ILE A 148 7.61 7.42 -2.75
CA ILE A 148 8.76 6.67 -2.26
C ILE A 148 8.26 5.50 -1.40
N TYR A 149 8.91 4.34 -1.50
CA TYR A 149 8.59 3.19 -0.65
C TYR A 149 9.79 2.76 0.18
N SER A 150 9.72 3.03 1.48
CA SER A 150 10.66 2.57 2.50
C SER A 150 10.11 1.35 3.21
N ILE A 151 10.83 0.21 3.11
CA ILE A 151 10.50 -1.06 3.79
C ILE A 151 11.81 -1.74 4.25
N PRO A 152 12.47 -1.21 5.29
CA PRO A 152 13.79 -1.66 5.72
C PRO A 152 13.86 -3.15 6.08
N GLN A 153 12.80 -3.73 6.60
CA GLN A 153 12.73 -5.16 6.94
C GLN A 153 12.90 -6.09 5.73
N ASN A 154 12.55 -5.62 4.52
CA ASN A 154 12.71 -6.39 3.28
C ASN A 154 13.97 -5.98 2.49
N THR A 155 14.31 -4.69 2.53
CA THR A 155 15.39 -4.13 1.71
C THR A 155 16.72 -4.02 2.45
N GLY A 156 16.69 -3.93 3.78
CA GLY A 156 17.86 -3.58 4.59
C GLY A 156 18.38 -2.16 4.31
N VAL A 157 17.58 -1.31 3.67
CA VAL A 157 17.91 0.09 3.34
C VAL A 157 16.92 1.01 4.04
N THR A 158 17.45 1.96 4.82
CA THR A 158 16.66 2.97 5.52
C THR A 158 16.80 4.31 4.80
N LEU A 159 15.70 5.05 4.67
CA LEU A 159 15.71 6.41 4.17
C LEU A 159 15.95 7.38 5.33
N ALA A 160 16.99 8.20 5.23
CA ALA A 160 17.31 9.20 6.26
C ALA A 160 16.34 10.40 6.19
N PRO A 161 16.02 11.07 7.32
CA PRO A 161 15.16 12.26 7.34
C PRO A 161 15.65 13.38 6.40
N ASP A 162 16.97 13.62 6.31
CA ASP A 162 17.53 14.61 5.39
C ASP A 162 17.23 14.30 3.92
N ALA A 163 17.23 13.02 3.54
CA ALA A 163 16.85 12.63 2.20
C ALA A 163 15.35 12.88 1.95
N VAL A 164 14.49 12.63 2.95
CA VAL A 164 13.06 12.96 2.88
C VAL A 164 12.86 14.47 2.75
N ALA A 165 13.55 15.28 3.55
CA ALA A 165 13.50 16.74 3.48
C ALA A 165 13.86 17.28 2.09
N HIS A 166 14.82 16.65 1.43
CA HIS A 166 15.23 17.01 0.08
C HIS A 166 14.21 16.55 -0.97
N LEU A 167 13.85 15.27 -0.96
CA LEU A 167 12.97 14.65 -1.96
C LEU A 167 11.54 15.16 -1.89
N SER A 168 11.05 15.56 -0.71
CA SER A 168 9.69 16.08 -0.54
C SER A 168 9.44 17.40 -1.25
N ARG A 169 10.50 18.13 -1.65
CA ARG A 169 10.41 19.38 -2.42
C ARG A 169 10.41 19.17 -3.93
N HIS A 170 10.57 17.93 -4.38
CA HIS A 170 10.57 17.62 -5.82
C HIS A 170 9.12 17.58 -6.34
N GLY A 171 8.83 18.35 -7.41
CA GLY A 171 7.47 18.55 -7.92
C GLY A 171 6.70 17.29 -8.34
N ASN A 172 7.39 16.18 -8.63
CA ASN A 172 6.78 14.90 -9.02
C ASN A 172 6.98 13.78 -8.00
N ILE A 173 7.50 14.08 -6.78
CA ILE A 173 7.54 13.16 -5.64
C ILE A 173 6.50 13.63 -4.62
N VAL A 174 5.39 12.92 -4.52
CA VAL A 174 4.19 13.40 -3.83
C VAL A 174 3.97 12.77 -2.46
N GLY A 175 4.78 11.78 -2.09
CA GLY A 175 4.65 11.13 -0.79
C GLY A 175 5.67 10.04 -0.53
N LEU A 176 5.61 9.52 0.69
CA LEU A 176 6.40 8.40 1.19
C LEU A 176 5.47 7.41 1.89
N LYS A 177 5.55 6.14 1.50
CA LYS A 177 5.06 5.02 2.32
C LYS A 177 6.19 4.52 3.19
N GLU A 178 6.06 4.71 4.50
CA GLU A 178 7.03 4.24 5.50
C GLU A 178 6.49 2.99 6.19
N SER A 179 7.24 1.90 6.19
CA SER A 179 6.80 0.58 6.66
C SER A 179 7.68 -0.03 7.75
N SER A 180 8.65 0.70 8.32
CA SER A 180 9.50 0.16 9.40
C SER A 180 8.72 -0.16 10.66
N GLY A 181 7.68 0.65 10.95
CA GLY A 181 6.96 0.63 12.23
C GLY A 181 7.65 1.45 13.33
N ASP A 182 8.77 2.10 13.02
CA ASP A 182 9.44 3.03 13.92
C ASP A 182 8.72 4.39 13.89
N VAL A 183 7.88 4.61 14.91
CA VAL A 183 7.09 5.84 15.04
C VAL A 183 7.99 7.06 15.28
N VAL A 184 9.12 6.91 15.96
CA VAL A 184 10.06 8.02 16.21
C VAL A 184 10.67 8.48 14.89
N ALA A 185 11.22 7.56 14.11
CA ALA A 185 11.75 7.88 12.78
C ALA A 185 10.67 8.46 11.84
N PHE A 186 9.43 7.94 11.92
CA PHE A 186 8.32 8.47 11.16
C PHE A 186 8.02 9.94 11.49
N VAL A 187 7.98 10.30 12.77
CA VAL A 187 7.75 11.68 13.24
C VAL A 187 8.90 12.61 12.83
N GLU A 188 10.14 12.12 12.89
CA GLU A 188 11.30 12.91 12.41
C GLU A 188 11.21 13.21 10.91
N MET A 189 10.84 12.21 10.10
CA MET A 189 10.61 12.40 8.67
C MET A 189 9.46 13.37 8.39
N LEU A 190 8.34 13.23 9.13
CA LEU A 190 7.17 14.10 9.00
C LEU A 190 7.53 15.57 9.31
N ARG A 191 8.34 15.81 10.35
CA ARG A 191 8.76 17.15 10.77
C ARG A 191 9.57 17.91 9.71
N VAL A 192 10.34 17.18 8.87
CA VAL A 192 11.22 17.77 7.86
C VAL A 192 10.68 17.75 6.45
N ALA A 193 9.61 16.99 6.21
CA ALA A 193 8.94 16.90 4.91
C ALA A 193 8.23 18.22 4.55
N ASP A 194 8.09 18.48 3.25
CA ASP A 194 7.26 19.58 2.74
C ASP A 194 5.81 19.42 3.17
N GLU A 195 5.10 20.52 3.41
CA GLU A 195 3.71 20.51 3.87
C GLU A 195 2.73 19.83 2.90
N ASN A 196 3.03 19.82 1.60
CA ASN A 196 2.22 19.17 0.57
C ASN A 196 2.58 17.70 0.37
N PHE A 197 3.67 17.23 0.96
CA PHE A 197 4.14 15.86 0.85
C PHE A 197 3.30 14.90 1.72
N SER A 198 2.84 13.80 1.16
CA SER A 198 1.98 12.85 1.86
C SER A 198 2.79 11.77 2.56
N MET A 199 2.85 11.84 3.88
CA MET A 199 3.40 10.74 4.70
C MET A 199 2.33 9.69 4.92
N LEU A 200 2.59 8.43 4.50
CA LEU A 200 1.70 7.28 4.63
C LEU A 200 2.38 6.19 5.45
N THR A 201 1.64 5.58 6.37
CA THR A 201 2.16 4.41 7.07
C THR A 201 1.87 3.11 6.31
N GLY A 202 2.86 2.22 6.28
CA GLY A 202 2.72 0.84 5.78
C GLY A 202 2.70 -0.19 6.90
N HIS A 203 2.66 0.23 8.18
CA HIS A 203 2.77 -0.66 9.34
C HIS A 203 1.48 -0.63 10.19
N ALA A 204 0.66 -1.68 10.08
CA ALA A 204 -0.67 -1.72 10.68
C ALA A 204 -0.65 -1.66 12.23
N SER A 205 0.36 -2.23 12.88
CA SER A 205 0.46 -2.18 14.35
C SER A 205 0.79 -0.78 14.89
N ALA A 206 1.25 0.15 14.03
CA ALA A 206 1.53 1.54 14.37
C ALA A 206 0.53 2.51 13.73
N LEU A 207 -0.59 2.04 13.16
CA LEU A 207 -1.51 2.84 12.37
C LEU A 207 -2.05 4.04 13.16
N HIS A 208 -2.62 3.81 14.35
CA HIS A 208 -3.15 4.88 15.21
C HIS A 208 -2.07 5.92 15.55
N ALA A 209 -0.89 5.46 15.99
CA ALA A 209 0.21 6.35 16.36
C ALA A 209 0.70 7.20 15.18
N ALA A 210 0.84 6.60 13.99
CA ALA A 210 1.25 7.30 12.78
C ALA A 210 0.21 8.36 12.37
N LEU A 211 -1.09 8.01 12.38
CA LEU A 211 -2.18 8.94 12.06
C LEU A 211 -2.27 10.08 13.08
N ALA A 212 -2.20 9.78 14.37
CA ALA A 212 -2.20 10.77 15.44
C ALA A 212 -0.98 11.72 15.36
N SER A 213 0.13 11.26 14.77
CA SER A 213 1.32 12.09 14.51
C SER A 213 1.23 12.92 13.23
N GLY A 214 0.21 12.71 12.38
CA GLY A 214 -0.01 13.48 11.16
C GLY A 214 0.17 12.72 9.85
N ALA A 215 0.23 11.37 9.87
CA ALA A 215 0.13 10.59 8.64
C ALA A 215 -1.18 10.90 7.91
N ARG A 216 -1.13 11.11 6.60
CA ARG A 216 -2.33 11.41 5.79
C ARG A 216 -3.17 10.19 5.46
N GLY A 217 -2.61 8.99 5.62
CA GLY A 217 -3.28 7.74 5.31
C GLY A 217 -2.36 6.54 5.49
N ALA A 218 -2.81 5.40 4.99
CA ALA A 218 -2.13 4.13 5.16
C ALA A 218 -2.27 3.21 3.95
N ILE A 219 -1.25 2.37 3.73
CA ILE A 219 -1.24 1.29 2.73
C ILE A 219 -0.98 -0.02 3.48
N LEU A 220 -2.02 -0.77 3.81
CA LEU A 220 -1.97 -1.86 4.79
C LEU A 220 -2.47 -3.19 4.25
N ALA A 221 -1.63 -4.22 4.36
CA ALA A 221 -1.96 -5.59 3.91
C ALA A 221 -3.18 -6.17 4.66
N VAL A 222 -3.27 -5.99 5.98
CA VAL A 222 -4.40 -6.47 6.79
C VAL A 222 -5.73 -5.86 6.36
N ALA A 223 -5.73 -4.65 5.81
CA ALA A 223 -6.94 -4.02 5.31
C ALA A 223 -7.57 -4.78 4.13
N CYS A 224 -6.84 -5.65 3.44
CA CYS A 224 -7.40 -6.49 2.39
C CYS A 224 -8.42 -7.52 2.95
N CYS A 225 -8.27 -7.99 4.19
CA CYS A 225 -9.20 -8.96 4.78
C CYS A 225 -10.21 -8.34 5.77
N VAL A 226 -9.91 -7.14 6.33
CA VAL A 226 -10.82 -6.37 7.20
C VAL A 226 -10.87 -4.90 6.79
N PRO A 227 -11.35 -4.60 5.57
CA PRO A 227 -11.27 -3.25 5.00
C PRO A 227 -12.13 -2.23 5.74
N ARG A 228 -13.38 -2.55 6.06
CA ARG A 228 -14.31 -1.62 6.73
C ARG A 228 -13.84 -1.29 8.14
N PHE A 229 -13.35 -2.27 8.87
CA PHE A 229 -12.78 -2.08 10.20
C PHE A 229 -11.57 -1.15 10.15
N THR A 230 -10.66 -1.34 9.18
CA THR A 230 -9.48 -0.49 9.02
C THR A 230 -9.87 0.94 8.64
N VAL A 231 -10.86 1.10 7.75
CA VAL A 231 -11.44 2.42 7.41
C VAL A 231 -12.06 3.09 8.63
N ALA A 232 -12.80 2.33 9.47
CA ALA A 232 -13.41 2.86 10.70
C ALA A 232 -12.37 3.36 11.70
N LEU A 233 -11.21 2.67 11.81
CA LEU A 233 -10.11 3.14 12.66
C LEU A 233 -9.57 4.48 12.15
N VAL A 234 -9.31 4.61 10.85
CA VAL A 234 -8.83 5.87 10.26
C VAL A 234 -9.84 6.99 10.48
N ARG A 235 -11.13 6.74 10.24
CA ARG A 235 -12.22 7.71 10.50
C ARG A 235 -12.31 8.12 11.96
N ALA A 236 -12.09 7.20 12.90
CA ALA A 236 -12.09 7.52 14.34
C ALA A 236 -10.96 8.51 14.69
N VAL A 237 -9.77 8.33 14.13
CA VAL A 237 -8.67 9.30 14.31
C VAL A 237 -9.01 10.65 13.66
N GLU A 238 -9.50 10.64 12.42
CA GLU A 238 -9.86 11.87 11.68
C GLU A 238 -10.97 12.68 12.38
N SER A 239 -11.90 12.01 13.07
CA SER A 239 -12.96 12.66 13.85
C SER A 239 -12.55 13.06 15.27
N GLY A 240 -11.33 12.73 15.70
CA GLY A 240 -10.85 13.01 17.06
C GLY A 240 -11.35 12.05 18.13
N ASP A 241 -12.02 10.94 17.74
CA ASP A 241 -12.46 9.88 18.66
C ASP A 241 -11.28 8.94 19.01
N ASN A 242 -10.38 9.47 19.83
CA ASN A 242 -9.15 8.80 20.22
C ASN A 242 -9.39 7.53 21.06
N GLU A 243 -10.48 7.47 21.83
CA GLU A 243 -10.82 6.29 22.62
C GLU A 243 -11.19 5.13 21.70
N ARG A 244 -12.12 5.36 20.78
CA ARG A 244 -12.50 4.38 19.75
C ARG A 244 -11.33 3.97 18.89
N ALA A 245 -10.52 4.92 18.41
CA ALA A 245 -9.33 4.65 17.60
C ALA A 245 -8.34 3.73 18.31
N ARG A 246 -8.09 3.95 19.60
CA ARG A 246 -7.21 3.12 20.43
C ARG A 246 -7.77 1.70 20.61
N LEU A 247 -9.07 1.55 20.85
CA LEU A 247 -9.72 0.25 20.97
C LEU A 247 -9.63 -0.55 19.66
N LEU A 248 -9.97 0.09 18.53
CA LEU A 248 -9.87 -0.52 17.21
C LEU A 248 -8.42 -0.91 16.87
N GLN A 249 -7.44 -0.05 17.19
CA GLN A 249 -6.02 -0.36 17.01
C GLN A 249 -5.59 -1.58 17.81
N SER A 250 -5.96 -1.65 19.09
CA SER A 250 -5.61 -2.78 19.97
C SER A 250 -6.13 -4.10 19.40
N LYS A 251 -7.36 -4.11 18.89
CA LYS A 251 -7.99 -5.27 18.27
C LYS A 251 -7.32 -5.67 16.94
N LEU A 252 -6.89 -4.69 16.12
CA LEU A 252 -6.27 -4.94 14.81
C LEU A 252 -4.90 -5.62 14.91
N VAL A 253 -4.11 -5.33 15.93
CA VAL A 253 -2.70 -5.73 16.05
C VAL A 253 -2.48 -7.24 15.93
N PRO A 254 -3.23 -8.13 16.63
CA PRO A 254 -3.00 -9.57 16.52
C PRO A 254 -3.17 -10.11 15.10
N LEU A 255 -4.27 -9.74 14.42
CA LEU A 255 -4.51 -10.15 13.04
C LEU A 255 -3.47 -9.55 12.08
N ALA A 256 -3.15 -8.27 12.22
CA ALA A 256 -2.13 -7.61 11.40
C ALA A 256 -0.78 -8.33 11.49
N ARG A 257 -0.34 -8.71 12.69
CA ARG A 257 0.90 -9.47 12.90
C ARG A 257 0.84 -10.86 12.29
N ALA A 258 -0.29 -11.56 12.42
CA ALA A 258 -0.46 -12.89 11.84
C ALA A 258 -0.31 -12.86 10.32
N VAL A 259 -1.04 -11.95 9.63
CA VAL A 259 -1.09 -11.92 8.16
C VAL A 259 0.06 -11.14 7.49
N THR A 260 1.00 -10.60 8.27
CA THR A 260 2.18 -9.90 7.72
C THR A 260 3.49 -10.49 8.22
N THR A 261 3.74 -10.46 9.52
CA THR A 261 5.05 -10.82 10.10
C THR A 261 5.19 -12.32 10.30
N ARG A 262 4.13 -12.99 10.81
CA ARG A 262 4.22 -14.40 11.21
C ARG A 262 4.02 -15.35 10.03
N PHE A 263 2.93 -15.19 9.28
CA PHE A 263 2.58 -16.07 8.16
C PHE A 263 2.73 -15.41 6.78
N GLY A 264 3.16 -14.14 6.75
CA GLY A 264 3.44 -13.41 5.51
C GLY A 264 2.26 -13.35 4.54
N VAL A 265 2.57 -13.26 3.26
CA VAL A 265 1.55 -13.18 2.19
C VAL A 265 0.68 -14.44 2.14
N GLY A 266 1.23 -15.63 2.43
CA GLY A 266 0.45 -16.85 2.53
C GLY A 266 -0.64 -16.78 3.60
N GLY A 267 -0.32 -16.20 4.77
CA GLY A 267 -1.29 -15.94 5.84
C GLY A 267 -2.38 -14.96 5.44
N LEU A 268 -2.01 -13.90 4.71
CA LEU A 268 -2.98 -12.95 4.18
C LEU A 268 -3.93 -13.61 3.17
N LYS A 269 -3.42 -14.47 2.28
CA LYS A 269 -4.26 -15.20 1.31
C LYS A 269 -5.24 -16.13 2.00
N VAL A 270 -4.82 -16.83 3.06
CA VAL A 270 -5.74 -17.62 3.92
C VAL A 270 -6.80 -16.73 4.56
N ALA A 271 -6.42 -15.59 5.12
CA ALA A 271 -7.37 -14.65 5.72
C ALA A 271 -8.37 -14.11 4.68
N LEU A 272 -7.93 -13.86 3.44
CA LEU A 272 -8.81 -13.46 2.34
C LEU A 272 -9.85 -14.53 2.02
N ASP A 273 -9.44 -15.80 1.88
CA ASP A 273 -10.38 -16.91 1.63
C ASP A 273 -11.42 -17.02 2.76
N LEU A 274 -10.98 -16.91 4.02
CA LEU A 274 -11.85 -16.96 5.20
C LEU A 274 -12.80 -15.74 5.30
N ALA A 275 -12.38 -14.58 4.82
CA ALA A 275 -13.20 -13.37 4.72
C ALA A 275 -14.15 -13.38 3.50
N GLY A 276 -14.13 -14.47 2.72
CA GLY A 276 -14.97 -14.67 1.55
C GLY A 276 -14.44 -14.00 0.27
N TYR A 277 -13.22 -13.50 0.25
CA TYR A 277 -12.48 -13.13 -0.96
C TYR A 277 -11.85 -14.37 -1.59
N ARG A 278 -11.06 -14.18 -2.63
CA ARG A 278 -10.31 -15.26 -3.30
C ARG A 278 -8.82 -14.99 -3.14
N GLY A 279 -8.20 -15.57 -2.08
CA GLY A 279 -6.77 -15.38 -1.78
C GLY A 279 -5.86 -16.15 -2.74
N GLY A 280 -6.23 -17.38 -3.05
CA GLY A 280 -5.45 -18.28 -3.88
C GLY A 280 -4.17 -18.77 -3.18
N TYR A 281 -3.18 -19.18 -3.99
CA TYR A 281 -1.90 -19.70 -3.51
C TYR A 281 -0.81 -18.64 -3.61
N VAL A 282 0.27 -18.80 -2.83
CA VAL A 282 1.52 -18.05 -3.05
C VAL A 282 2.37 -18.77 -4.08
N ARG A 283 3.25 -18.02 -4.76
CA ARG A 283 4.23 -18.59 -5.68
C ARG A 283 5.49 -19.00 -4.94
N ALA A 284 6.07 -20.16 -5.28
CA ALA A 284 7.35 -20.60 -4.71
C ALA A 284 8.44 -19.53 -4.90
N PRO A 285 9.37 -19.34 -3.94
CA PRO A 285 9.64 -20.19 -2.78
C PRO A 285 8.78 -19.95 -1.54
N LEU A 286 7.78 -19.05 -1.61
CA LEU A 286 6.86 -18.88 -0.50
C LEU A 286 5.98 -20.13 -0.33
N SER A 287 5.45 -20.31 0.88
CA SER A 287 4.56 -21.42 1.22
C SER A 287 3.30 -20.92 1.92
N MET A 288 2.22 -21.68 1.76
CA MET A 288 0.99 -21.45 2.51
C MET A 288 1.19 -21.89 3.97
N PRO A 289 0.50 -21.26 4.95
CA PRO A 289 0.46 -21.73 6.32
C PRO A 289 -0.03 -23.17 6.42
N ASP A 290 0.48 -23.92 7.38
CA ASP A 290 0.00 -25.23 7.78
C ASP A 290 -1.40 -25.18 8.43
N ALA A 291 -1.89 -26.33 8.90
CA ALA A 291 -3.22 -26.43 9.50
C ALA A 291 -3.35 -25.59 10.78
N ASP A 292 -2.29 -25.55 11.61
CA ASP A 292 -2.29 -24.77 12.85
C ASP A 292 -2.29 -23.28 12.56
N GLY A 293 -1.49 -22.83 11.61
CA GLY A 293 -1.49 -21.44 11.14
C GLY A 293 -2.82 -21.00 10.56
N ARG A 294 -3.49 -21.86 9.79
CA ARG A 294 -4.85 -21.61 9.27
C ARG A 294 -5.86 -21.48 10.39
N THR A 295 -5.79 -22.36 11.39
CA THR A 295 -6.68 -22.34 12.57
C THR A 295 -6.50 -21.06 13.37
N GLU A 296 -5.25 -20.63 13.58
CA GLU A 296 -4.96 -19.37 14.28
C GLU A 296 -5.51 -18.16 13.52
N ILE A 297 -5.28 -18.09 12.20
CA ILE A 297 -5.80 -16.99 11.37
C ILE A 297 -7.32 -16.97 11.42
N ALA A 298 -7.98 -18.14 11.34
CA ALA A 298 -9.44 -18.24 11.40
C ALA A 298 -9.99 -17.70 12.74
N ARG A 299 -9.35 -18.07 13.85
CA ARG A 299 -9.73 -17.59 15.19
C ARG A 299 -9.58 -16.06 15.30
N LEU A 300 -8.46 -15.51 14.84
CA LEU A 300 -8.22 -14.08 14.87
C LEU A 300 -9.19 -13.30 13.97
N LEU A 301 -9.47 -13.81 12.77
CA LEU A 301 -10.38 -13.15 11.84
C LEU A 301 -11.82 -13.17 12.32
N ALA A 302 -12.24 -14.24 13.02
CA ALA A 302 -13.60 -14.35 13.54
C ALA A 302 -13.99 -13.20 14.48
N GLU A 303 -12.99 -12.61 15.17
CA GLU A 303 -13.21 -11.47 16.06
C GLU A 303 -13.70 -10.20 15.33
N PHE A 304 -13.54 -10.12 13.99
CA PHE A 304 -13.91 -8.95 13.18
C PHE A 304 -15.24 -9.09 12.44
N LYS A 305 -15.80 -10.28 12.39
CA LYS A 305 -16.97 -10.57 11.52
C LYS A 305 -18.16 -9.69 11.82
N GLU A 306 -18.55 -9.59 13.09
CA GLU A 306 -19.70 -8.78 13.50
C GLU A 306 -19.49 -7.29 13.22
N GLU A 307 -18.29 -6.76 13.45
CA GLU A 307 -18.00 -5.35 13.19
C GLU A 307 -17.92 -5.02 11.71
N GLU A 308 -17.30 -5.88 10.89
CA GLU A 308 -17.30 -5.72 9.42
C GLU A 308 -18.74 -5.69 8.86
N GLU A 309 -19.63 -6.54 9.37
CA GLU A 309 -21.03 -6.59 8.99
C GLU A 309 -21.79 -5.36 9.49
N SER A 310 -21.63 -4.96 10.75
CA SER A 310 -22.28 -3.79 11.36
C SER A 310 -21.89 -2.48 10.67
N ILE A 311 -20.58 -2.26 10.45
CA ILE A 311 -20.08 -1.08 9.74
C ILE A 311 -20.64 -1.05 8.31
N GLY A 312 -20.68 -2.20 7.64
CA GLY A 312 -21.26 -2.30 6.29
C GLY A 312 -22.74 -1.91 6.23
N GLN A 313 -23.52 -2.27 7.23
CA GLN A 313 -24.93 -1.89 7.33
C GLN A 313 -25.11 -0.39 7.61
N GLU A 314 -24.25 0.20 8.46
CA GLU A 314 -24.26 1.64 8.73
C GLU A 314 -23.91 2.45 7.47
N ASP A 315 -22.88 2.06 6.73
CA ASP A 315 -22.49 2.69 5.47
C ASP A 315 -23.62 2.63 4.43
N ALA A 316 -24.28 1.47 4.30
CA ALA A 316 -25.41 1.30 3.38
C ALA A 316 -26.63 2.18 3.75
N ARG A 317 -26.91 2.38 5.04
CA ARG A 317 -27.98 3.29 5.53
C ARG A 317 -27.65 4.75 5.22
N ARG A 318 -26.40 5.19 5.44
CA ARG A 318 -25.95 6.54 5.14
C ARG A 318 -26.07 6.90 3.66
N LEU A 319 -25.71 5.97 2.77
CA LEU A 319 -25.84 6.17 1.33
C LEU A 319 -27.31 6.29 0.87
N LYS A 320 -28.22 5.51 1.46
CA LYS A 320 -29.66 5.62 1.16
C LYS A 320 -30.26 6.93 1.70
N GLY A 321 -29.84 7.40 2.87
CA GLY A 321 -30.30 8.67 3.44
C GLY A 321 -29.76 9.91 2.73
N ALA A 322 -28.66 9.82 2.01
CA ALA A 322 -28.08 10.93 1.24
C ALA A 322 -28.70 11.04 -0.17
N ALA A 323 -29.43 10.00 -0.63
CA ALA A 323 -30.09 9.95 -1.94
C ALA A 323 -31.58 10.31 -1.88
N SER A 324 -32.12 10.55 -0.67
CA SER A 324 -33.47 11.06 -0.39
C SER A 324 -33.42 12.53 0.02
#